data_a7da8796b19edfe641ceb3388ca6e60b
#
_entry.id   a7da8796b19edfe641ceb3388ca6e60b
#
_cell.length_a   1.000
_cell.length_b   1.000
_cell.length_c   1.000
_cell.angle_alpha   90.00
_cell.angle_beta   90.00
_cell.angle_gamma   90.00
#
_symmetry.space_group_name_H-M   'P 1'
#
loop_
_entity.id
_entity.type
_entity.pdbx_description
1 polymer ?
#
loop_
_entity_poly.entity_id
_entity_poly.type
_entity_poly.pdbx_seq_one_letter_code
_entity_poly.pdbx_strand_id
1 'polypeptide(L)'
;MNRFRSLISQSPAITVATAALVLSLAGGATAATVTSQRPAAPVVWHNLKLINGWGYGGFGSFHAAYYVDANHVVHLRGSARLGKIGSAAFRLPKGVRPSHVLSLPIYASAGVQEMNILPNGFAIPFDQTGTDSSVRDFTSFDGVSFPQG
;
A
#
# COMPACT_ATOMS: atom_id res chain seq x y z
N MET A 1 -20.20 -55.35 -25.88
CA MET A 1 -21.30 -55.05 -24.93
C MET A 1 -20.66 -54.89 -23.57
N ASN A 2 -20.35 -53.68 -23.11
CA ASN A 2 -20.06 -53.38 -21.71
C ASN A 2 -20.32 -51.87 -21.50
N ARG A 3 -21.36 -51.57 -20.73
CA ARG A 3 -21.79 -50.23 -20.33
C ARG A 3 -20.93 -49.79 -19.18
N PHE A 4 -20.08 -48.77 -19.36
CA PHE A 4 -19.46 -48.04 -18.24
C PHE A 4 -20.40 -46.96 -17.75
N ARG A 5 -20.96 -47.15 -16.58
CA ARG A 5 -21.70 -46.16 -15.81
C ARG A 5 -20.68 -45.14 -15.24
N SER A 6 -20.77 -43.91 -15.62
CA SER A 6 -20.06 -42.77 -15.00
C SER A 6 -20.69 -42.52 -13.64
N LEU A 7 -19.95 -42.75 -12.57
CA LEU A 7 -20.30 -42.33 -11.21
C LEU A 7 -19.90 -40.83 -11.08
N ILE A 8 -20.89 -39.98 -11.06
CA ILE A 8 -20.74 -38.58 -10.67
C ILE A 8 -20.50 -38.58 -9.15
N SER A 9 -19.27 -38.29 -8.78
CA SER A 9 -18.89 -38.01 -7.39
C SER A 9 -19.44 -36.67 -6.97
N GLN A 10 -20.52 -36.67 -6.20
CA GLN A 10 -21.00 -35.46 -5.54
C GLN A 10 -20.11 -35.24 -4.29
N SER A 11 -19.38 -34.15 -4.29
CA SER A 11 -18.65 -33.67 -3.12
C SER A 11 -19.65 -33.23 -2.04
N PRO A 12 -19.62 -33.78 -0.85
CA PRO A 12 -20.47 -33.28 0.24
C PRO A 12 -19.95 -31.89 0.68
N ALA A 13 -20.84 -30.93 0.59
CA ALA A 13 -20.61 -29.61 1.23
C ALA A 13 -20.47 -29.84 2.74
N ILE A 14 -19.31 -29.58 3.29
CA ILE A 14 -19.06 -29.62 4.73
C ILE A 14 -19.76 -28.42 5.35
N THR A 15 -20.95 -28.64 5.85
CA THR A 15 -21.66 -27.68 6.71
C THR A 15 -21.03 -27.80 8.11
N VAL A 16 -20.13 -26.86 8.43
CA VAL A 16 -19.62 -26.76 9.80
C VAL A 16 -20.72 -26.13 10.66
N ALA A 17 -21.51 -26.97 11.30
CA ALA A 17 -22.40 -26.57 12.38
C ALA A 17 -21.55 -26.39 13.66
N THR A 18 -21.22 -25.13 14.00
CA THR A 18 -20.65 -24.78 15.31
C THR A 18 -21.74 -24.92 16.36
N ALA A 19 -21.75 -26.04 17.08
CA ALA A 19 -22.54 -26.22 18.29
C ALA A 19 -21.98 -25.28 19.36
N ALA A 20 -22.74 -24.24 19.70
CA ALA A 20 -22.45 -23.39 20.87
C ALA A 20 -22.78 -24.20 22.14
N LEU A 21 -21.73 -24.64 22.84
CA LEU A 21 -21.87 -25.23 24.16
C LEU A 21 -22.12 -24.12 25.18
N VAL A 22 -23.35 -23.94 25.59
CA VAL A 22 -23.73 -23.04 26.68
C VAL A 22 -23.42 -23.70 28.01
N LEU A 23 -22.27 -23.38 28.61
CA LEU A 23 -22.03 -23.65 30.03
C LEU A 23 -22.51 -22.41 30.83
N SER A 24 -23.69 -22.51 31.39
CA SER A 24 -24.19 -21.57 32.39
C SER A 24 -23.59 -21.88 33.76
N LEU A 25 -22.51 -21.19 34.14
CA LEU A 25 -22.05 -21.05 35.51
C LEU A 25 -22.43 -19.63 35.97
N ALA A 26 -23.19 -19.56 37.05
CA ALA A 26 -23.63 -18.33 37.68
C ALA A 26 -22.40 -17.49 38.12
N GLY A 27 -22.19 -16.33 37.47
CA GLY A 27 -21.12 -15.41 37.77
C GLY A 27 -20.86 -14.52 36.54
N GLY A 28 -21.46 -13.34 36.51
CA GLY A 28 -21.21 -12.19 35.65
C GLY A 28 -20.68 -12.46 34.25
N ALA A 29 -21.52 -12.90 33.34
CA ALA A 29 -21.15 -12.99 31.92
C ALA A 29 -21.17 -11.59 31.31
N THR A 30 -20.00 -10.95 31.19
CA THR A 30 -19.83 -9.88 30.22
C THR A 30 -19.93 -10.51 28.81
N ALA A 31 -21.06 -10.28 28.15
CA ALA A 31 -21.22 -10.67 26.75
C ALA A 31 -20.16 -9.94 25.93
N ALA A 32 -19.11 -10.67 25.53
CA ALA A 32 -18.18 -10.16 24.52
C ALA A 32 -18.99 -9.95 23.22
N THR A 33 -19.32 -8.71 22.90
CA THR A 33 -19.88 -8.35 21.61
C THR A 33 -18.84 -8.70 20.54
N VAL A 34 -19.07 -9.80 19.83
CA VAL A 34 -18.31 -10.10 18.61
C VAL A 34 -18.69 -9.04 17.61
N THR A 35 -17.85 -7.98 17.55
CA THR A 35 -17.99 -6.96 16.53
C THR A 35 -17.72 -7.63 15.19
N SER A 36 -18.76 -7.86 14.41
CA SER A 36 -18.64 -8.34 13.04
C SER A 36 -17.78 -7.35 12.27
N GLN A 37 -16.51 -7.67 12.05
CA GLN A 37 -15.64 -6.85 11.23
C GLN A 37 -16.21 -6.82 9.81
N ARG A 38 -16.76 -5.68 9.44
CA ARG A 38 -17.17 -5.43 8.05
C ARG A 38 -15.95 -5.65 7.16
N PRO A 39 -16.05 -6.45 6.09
CA PRO A 39 -14.95 -6.60 5.16
C PRO A 39 -14.41 -5.24 4.73
N ALA A 40 -13.12 -5.04 4.83
CA ALA A 40 -12.49 -3.81 4.38
C ALA A 40 -12.81 -3.58 2.89
N ALA A 41 -13.18 -2.37 2.53
CA ALA A 41 -13.39 -2.03 1.14
C ALA A 41 -12.10 -2.31 0.33
N PRO A 42 -12.21 -2.79 -0.91
CA PRO A 42 -11.04 -3.07 -1.72
C PRO A 42 -10.21 -1.80 -1.92
N VAL A 43 -8.90 -1.92 -1.73
CA VAL A 43 -7.97 -0.81 -1.93
C VAL A 43 -7.85 -0.49 -3.42
N VAL A 44 -8.17 0.74 -3.81
CA VAL A 44 -8.02 1.24 -5.17
C VAL A 44 -6.79 2.11 -5.28
N TRP A 45 -5.78 1.65 -6.03
CA TRP A 45 -4.56 2.38 -6.29
C TRP A 45 -4.70 3.31 -7.49
N HIS A 46 -4.28 4.56 -7.34
CA HIS A 46 -4.26 5.58 -8.37
C HIS A 46 -2.83 5.80 -8.86
N ASN A 47 -2.57 5.58 -10.14
CA ASN A 47 -1.23 5.74 -10.70
C ASN A 47 -0.77 7.20 -10.65
N LEU A 48 0.50 7.39 -10.31
CA LEU A 48 1.19 8.68 -10.33
C LEU A 48 1.99 8.80 -11.64
N LYS A 49 1.86 9.95 -12.28
CA LYS A 49 2.69 10.27 -13.43
C LYS A 49 4.06 10.71 -12.96
N LEU A 50 5.11 9.98 -13.35
CA LEU A 50 6.49 10.39 -13.15
C LEU A 50 6.84 11.55 -14.09
N ILE A 51 7.63 12.49 -13.59
CA ILE A 51 8.01 13.75 -14.27
C ILE A 51 9.52 14.00 -14.17
N ASN A 52 10.05 15.02 -14.83
CA ASN A 52 11.45 15.45 -14.78
C ASN A 52 12.46 14.32 -15.10
N GLY A 53 12.12 13.49 -16.08
CA GLY A 53 12.97 12.39 -16.50
C GLY A 53 12.92 11.16 -15.60
N TRP A 54 12.18 11.19 -14.48
CA TRP A 54 11.93 9.99 -13.68
C TRP A 54 11.12 8.99 -14.47
N GLY A 55 11.61 7.77 -14.54
CA GLY A 55 10.95 6.63 -15.19
C GLY A 55 10.63 5.53 -14.19
N TYR A 56 9.92 4.51 -14.64
CA TYR A 56 9.62 3.31 -13.84
C TYR A 56 10.89 2.64 -13.34
N GLY A 57 10.94 2.27 -12.06
CA GLY A 57 12.12 1.68 -11.42
C GLY A 57 12.52 0.31 -11.95
N GLY A 58 11.59 -0.44 -12.50
CA GLY A 58 11.85 -1.78 -12.99
C GLY A 58 11.98 -2.81 -11.84
N PHE A 59 12.76 -3.88 -12.06
CA PHE A 59 13.07 -4.91 -11.06
C PHE A 59 11.85 -5.61 -10.44
N GLY A 60 10.72 -5.71 -11.17
CA GLY A 60 9.49 -6.32 -10.68
C GLY A 60 8.70 -5.46 -9.66
N SER A 61 9.12 -4.21 -9.43
CA SER A 61 8.40 -3.29 -8.55
C SER A 61 7.09 -2.81 -9.19
N PHE A 62 6.19 -2.27 -8.38
CA PHE A 62 4.98 -1.61 -8.89
C PHE A 62 5.28 -0.27 -9.55
N HIS A 63 4.40 0.18 -10.41
CA HIS A 63 4.38 1.58 -10.83
C HIS A 63 4.07 2.49 -9.66
N ALA A 64 4.62 3.71 -9.66
CA ALA A 64 4.34 4.71 -8.65
C ALA A 64 2.83 4.96 -8.58
N ALA A 65 2.25 4.78 -7.41
CA ALA A 65 0.82 4.93 -7.18
C ALA A 65 0.54 5.33 -5.72
N TYR A 66 -0.66 5.84 -5.48
CA TYR A 66 -1.15 6.16 -4.13
C TYR A 66 -2.56 5.61 -3.93
N TYR A 67 -2.96 5.47 -2.68
CA TYR A 67 -4.35 5.40 -2.25
C TYR A 67 -4.51 6.18 -0.95
N VAL A 68 -5.75 6.55 -0.62
CA VAL A 68 -6.10 7.16 0.66
C VAL A 68 -6.99 6.19 1.42
N ASP A 69 -6.65 5.90 2.66
CA ASP A 69 -7.45 5.03 3.51
C ASP A 69 -8.61 5.79 4.20
N ALA A 70 -9.44 5.05 4.94
CA ALA A 70 -10.59 5.59 5.66
C ALA A 70 -10.20 6.58 6.79
N ASN A 71 -8.94 6.60 7.20
CA ASN A 71 -8.40 7.51 8.21
C ASN A 71 -7.75 8.74 7.59
N HIS A 72 -7.94 8.98 6.30
CA HIS A 72 -7.30 10.07 5.55
C HIS A 72 -5.76 9.99 5.54
N VAL A 73 -5.22 8.77 5.58
CA VAL A 73 -3.79 8.54 5.40
C VAL A 73 -3.52 8.21 3.93
N VAL A 74 -2.59 8.93 3.34
CA VAL A 74 -2.08 8.69 1.99
C VAL A 74 -0.99 7.64 2.07
N HIS A 75 -1.14 6.58 1.30
CA HIS A 75 -0.14 5.52 1.17
C HIS A 75 0.44 5.54 -0.23
N LEU A 76 1.76 5.41 -0.32
CA LEU A 76 2.48 5.34 -1.59
C LEU A 76 2.98 3.92 -1.84
N ARG A 77 3.15 3.56 -3.11
CA ARG A 77 3.85 2.35 -3.54
C ARG A 77 4.57 2.56 -4.87
N GLY A 78 5.42 1.60 -5.17
CA GLY A 78 6.12 1.53 -6.45
C GLY A 78 7.47 2.19 -6.41
N SER A 79 8.10 2.34 -7.57
CA SER A 79 9.46 2.84 -7.67
C SER A 79 9.69 3.75 -8.87
N ALA A 80 10.78 4.50 -8.79
CA ALA A 80 11.25 5.35 -9.87
C ALA A 80 12.78 5.30 -10.01
N ARG A 81 13.31 5.69 -11.17
CA ARG A 81 14.74 5.79 -11.46
C ARG A 81 15.04 6.79 -12.58
N LEU A 82 16.32 7.08 -12.76
CA LEU A 82 16.89 7.85 -13.87
C LEU A 82 16.43 9.31 -13.95
N GLY A 83 15.78 9.82 -12.90
CA GLY A 83 15.28 11.19 -12.87
C GLY A 83 16.39 12.23 -12.77
N LYS A 84 16.00 13.50 -12.95
CA LYS A 84 16.87 14.63 -12.68
C LYS A 84 16.97 14.84 -11.17
N ILE A 85 18.18 14.81 -10.64
CA ILE A 85 18.49 15.00 -9.23
C ILE A 85 17.99 16.34 -8.73
N GLY A 86 17.50 16.40 -7.48
CA GLY A 86 16.93 17.62 -6.89
C GLY A 86 15.62 18.07 -7.51
N SER A 87 15.04 17.27 -8.42
CA SER A 87 13.74 17.55 -9.00
C SER A 87 12.67 16.57 -8.53
N ALA A 88 11.40 17.00 -8.60
CA ALA A 88 10.28 16.15 -8.20
C ALA A 88 10.16 14.91 -9.08
N ALA A 89 9.98 13.75 -8.45
CA ALA A 89 9.71 12.50 -9.15
C ALA A 89 8.26 12.44 -9.64
N PHE A 90 7.33 12.98 -8.87
CA PHE A 90 5.91 13.09 -9.23
C PHE A 90 5.26 14.27 -8.52
N ARG A 91 3.99 14.50 -8.85
CA ARG A 91 3.15 15.48 -8.17
C ARG A 91 1.84 14.85 -7.74
N LEU A 92 1.52 14.96 -6.46
CA LEU A 92 0.24 14.52 -5.89
C LEU A 92 -0.92 15.40 -6.37
N PRO A 93 -2.12 14.85 -6.60
CA PRO A 93 -3.35 15.61 -6.85
C PRO A 93 -3.70 16.53 -5.68
N LYS A 94 -4.46 17.59 -5.94
CA LYS A 94 -4.79 18.61 -4.92
C LYS A 94 -5.41 18.02 -3.64
N GLY A 95 -6.27 17.02 -3.77
CA GLY A 95 -6.99 16.45 -2.64
C GLY A 95 -6.20 15.47 -1.76
N VAL A 96 -4.91 15.21 -2.05
CA VAL A 96 -4.09 14.25 -1.28
C VAL A 96 -2.72 14.81 -0.90
N ARG A 97 -2.61 16.13 -0.86
CA ARG A 97 -1.37 16.83 -0.52
C ARG A 97 -1.26 17.04 0.98
N PRO A 98 -0.06 17.03 1.54
CA PRO A 98 0.14 17.43 2.92
C PRO A 98 -0.05 18.95 3.09
N SER A 99 -0.43 19.38 4.29
CA SER A 99 -0.53 20.82 4.65
C SER A 99 0.83 21.46 4.89
N HIS A 100 1.86 20.66 5.20
CA HIS A 100 3.22 21.10 5.52
C HIS A 100 4.22 20.31 4.67
N VAL A 101 5.48 20.76 4.65
CA VAL A 101 6.58 19.96 4.10
C VAL A 101 6.77 18.73 4.97
N LEU A 102 6.82 17.56 4.34
CA LEU A 102 7.11 16.30 5.00
C LEU A 102 8.47 15.79 4.51
N SER A 103 9.35 15.41 5.45
CA SER A 103 10.58 14.69 5.20
C SER A 103 10.36 13.25 5.61
N LEU A 104 10.34 12.35 4.65
CA LEU A 104 9.97 10.94 4.84
C LEU A 104 11.11 10.02 4.40
N PRO A 105 11.38 8.93 5.16
CA PRO A 105 12.38 7.96 4.74
C PRO A 105 11.88 7.19 3.52
N ILE A 106 12.79 6.98 2.58
CA ILE A 106 12.59 6.14 1.38
C ILE A 106 13.77 5.18 1.25
N TYR A 107 13.58 4.08 0.56
CA TYR A 107 14.66 3.17 0.22
C TYR A 107 15.20 3.49 -1.18
N ALA A 108 16.52 3.61 -1.29
CA ALA A 108 17.23 3.83 -2.55
C ALA A 108 18.37 2.83 -2.71
N SER A 109 19.09 2.84 -3.84
CA SER A 109 20.16 1.86 -4.10
C SER A 109 21.28 1.85 -3.06
N ALA A 110 21.56 2.97 -2.39
CA ALA A 110 22.55 3.05 -1.29
C ALA A 110 21.92 2.93 0.12
N GLY A 111 20.67 2.43 0.24
CA GLY A 111 19.98 2.26 1.51
C GLY A 111 18.91 3.33 1.77
N VAL A 112 18.70 3.66 3.04
CA VAL A 112 17.66 4.64 3.42
C VAL A 112 18.12 6.05 3.07
N GLN A 113 17.25 6.75 2.36
CA GLN A 113 17.40 8.14 1.93
C GLN A 113 16.16 8.94 2.36
N GLU A 114 16.05 10.19 1.92
CA GLU A 114 14.96 11.08 2.25
C GLU A 114 14.12 11.46 1.02
N MET A 115 12.84 11.66 1.22
CA MET A 115 11.94 12.28 0.23
C MET A 115 11.17 13.42 0.88
N ASN A 116 11.26 14.60 0.29
CA ASN A 116 10.43 15.74 0.70
C ASN A 116 9.14 15.78 -0.13
N ILE A 117 7.99 15.80 0.56
CA ILE A 117 6.70 16.09 -0.07
C ILE A 117 6.26 17.49 0.34
N LEU A 118 6.11 18.35 -0.67
CA LEU A 118 5.76 19.75 -0.47
C LEU A 118 4.22 19.95 -0.45
N PRO A 119 3.69 21.03 0.18
CA PRO A 119 2.27 21.34 0.16
C PRO A 119 1.66 21.55 -1.23
N ASN A 120 2.49 21.91 -2.22
CA ASN A 120 2.06 21.98 -3.62
C ASN A 120 1.99 20.59 -4.31
N GLY A 121 2.33 19.52 -3.58
CA GLY A 121 2.25 18.13 -3.99
C GLY A 121 3.51 17.58 -4.67
N PHE A 122 4.56 18.34 -4.88
CA PHE A 122 5.80 17.82 -5.44
C PHE A 122 6.51 16.91 -4.43
N ALA A 123 6.88 15.71 -4.88
CA ALA A 123 7.64 14.71 -4.13
C ALA A 123 9.07 14.65 -4.70
N ILE A 124 10.04 15.02 -3.89
CA ILE A 124 11.43 15.23 -4.31
C ILE A 124 12.31 14.26 -3.51
N PRO A 125 12.85 13.19 -4.12
CA PRO A 125 13.85 12.33 -3.48
C PRO A 125 15.19 13.09 -3.33
N PHE A 126 15.82 12.89 -2.16
CA PHE A 126 17.13 13.45 -1.83
C PHE A 126 18.10 12.36 -1.43
N ASP A 127 19.33 12.50 -1.88
CA ASP A 127 20.46 11.72 -1.43
C ASP A 127 21.18 12.46 -0.30
N GLN A 128 21.14 11.91 0.91
CA GLN A 128 21.81 12.50 2.07
C GLN A 128 23.34 12.27 2.03
N THR A 129 23.84 11.39 1.17
CA THR A 129 25.27 11.12 1.03
C THR A 129 25.99 12.15 0.14
N GLY A 130 25.23 13.00 -0.56
CA GLY A 130 25.76 14.05 -1.43
C GLY A 130 26.28 13.55 -2.78
N THR A 131 26.09 12.25 -3.09
CA THR A 131 26.51 11.66 -4.38
C THR A 131 25.40 11.66 -5.42
N ASP A 132 24.15 11.87 -4.96
CA ASP A 132 22.94 11.95 -5.78
C ASP A 132 22.62 10.73 -6.68
N SER A 133 23.60 9.82 -6.83
CA SER A 133 23.46 8.65 -7.69
C SER A 133 22.48 7.63 -7.14
N SER A 134 22.46 7.45 -5.80
CA SER A 134 21.69 6.39 -5.17
C SER A 134 20.18 6.53 -5.38
N VAL A 135 19.63 7.72 -5.21
CA VAL A 135 18.20 7.99 -5.45
C VAL A 135 17.87 7.98 -6.94
N ARG A 136 18.82 8.39 -7.79
CA ARG A 136 18.66 8.37 -9.23
C ARG A 136 18.63 6.95 -9.81
N ASP A 137 19.48 6.07 -9.30
CA ASP A 137 19.58 4.70 -9.81
C ASP A 137 18.35 3.87 -9.47
N PHE A 138 17.82 4.07 -8.29
CA PHE A 138 16.59 3.43 -7.83
C PHE A 138 16.06 4.12 -6.58
N THR A 139 14.76 4.39 -6.55
CA THR A 139 14.02 4.90 -5.40
C THR A 139 12.72 4.13 -5.26
N SER A 140 12.45 3.57 -4.07
CA SER A 140 11.18 2.93 -3.72
C SER A 140 10.32 3.86 -2.87
N PHE A 141 9.04 3.90 -3.18
CA PHE A 141 8.00 4.59 -2.40
C PHE A 141 7.19 3.62 -1.56
N ASP A 142 7.51 2.32 -1.61
CA ASP A 142 6.79 1.28 -0.86
C ASP A 142 6.91 1.53 0.65
N GLY A 143 5.76 1.50 1.34
CA GLY A 143 5.69 1.73 2.78
C GLY A 143 5.66 3.20 3.21
N VAL A 144 5.83 4.15 2.29
CA VAL A 144 5.68 5.58 2.61
C VAL A 144 4.20 5.89 2.86
N SER A 145 3.91 6.50 4.00
CA SER A 145 2.55 6.96 4.33
C SER A 145 2.59 8.25 5.14
N PHE A 146 1.54 9.08 4.98
CA PHE A 146 1.42 10.36 5.68
C PHE A 146 -0.04 10.82 5.75
N PRO A 147 -0.42 11.66 6.73
CA PRO A 147 -1.77 12.20 6.82
C PRO A 147 -2.04 13.16 5.64
N GLN A 148 -3.25 13.08 5.10
CA GLN A 148 -3.78 14.07 4.16
C GLN A 148 -3.90 15.42 4.85
N GLY A 149 -3.53 16.50 4.19
CA GLY A 149 -3.63 17.85 4.72
C GLY A 149 -4.95 18.55 4.43
#